data_2b5ddf52c39a1d6fb3850ef13833287b
#
_entry.id   2b5ddf52c39a1d6fb3850ef13833287b
#
_cell.length_a   1.000
_cell.length_b   1.000
_cell.length_c   1.000
_cell.angle_alpha   90.00
_cell.angle_beta   90.00
_cell.angle_gamma   90.00
#
_symmetry.space_group_name_H-M   'P 1'
#
loop_
_entity.id
_entity.type
_entity.pdbx_description
1 polymer ?
#
loop_
_entity_poly.entity_id
_entity_poly.type
_entity_poly.pdbx_seq_one_letter_code
_entity_poly.pdbx_strand_id
1 'polypeptide(L)'
;MMKSHRIKLAITGFIALMGIATAAYAQSAAEIGAMHNNCNHPNYQGDRSRCGGGNRAPVSAEVWENSFGAVARGYGDGLAGVIEGAKSEREARKIALSRCTQAKCEIVSLVKNGCQAVASSDDKSGYGRAENEQDAINMALQNCLKLGGQCDIGYSGCSLPVRVK
;
A
#
# COMPACT_ATOMS: atom_id res chain seq x y z
N MET A 1 33.52 -43.51 -11.42
CA MET A 1 34.30 -42.84 -12.48
C MET A 1 33.34 -42.02 -13.32
N MET A 2 33.20 -40.72 -13.02
CA MET A 2 32.36 -39.78 -13.79
C MET A 2 33.29 -38.77 -14.46
N LYS A 3 33.31 -38.75 -15.79
CA LYS A 3 34.11 -37.87 -16.62
C LYS A 3 33.46 -36.48 -16.65
N SER A 4 34.18 -35.48 -16.14
CA SER A 4 33.85 -34.06 -16.25
C SER A 4 34.14 -33.56 -17.66
N HIS A 5 33.14 -33.11 -18.39
CA HIS A 5 33.31 -32.40 -19.67
C HIS A 5 33.37 -30.88 -19.38
N ARG A 6 34.56 -30.34 -19.54
CA ARG A 6 34.78 -28.89 -19.52
C ARG A 6 34.39 -28.29 -20.86
N ILE A 7 33.32 -27.55 -20.90
CA ILE A 7 32.93 -26.74 -22.08
C ILE A 7 33.71 -25.42 -21.99
N LYS A 8 34.62 -25.23 -22.94
CA LYS A 8 35.29 -23.92 -23.13
C LYS A 8 34.37 -23.05 -23.97
N LEU A 9 33.75 -22.06 -23.40
CA LEU A 9 33.05 -20.99 -24.13
C LEU A 9 34.09 -19.93 -24.56
N ALA A 10 34.28 -19.79 -25.85
CA ALA A 10 35.02 -18.67 -26.45
C ALA A 10 34.09 -17.47 -26.48
N ILE A 11 34.42 -16.46 -25.71
CA ILE A 11 33.72 -15.16 -25.73
C ILE A 11 34.41 -14.30 -26.80
N THR A 12 33.81 -14.25 -27.98
CA THR A 12 34.18 -13.29 -29.03
C THR A 12 33.53 -11.96 -28.66
N GLY A 13 34.37 -10.96 -28.31
CA GLY A 13 33.92 -9.61 -27.98
C GLY A 13 33.37 -8.91 -29.22
N PHE A 14 32.11 -8.53 -29.15
CA PHE A 14 31.48 -7.54 -30.03
C PHE A 14 31.38 -6.22 -29.26
N ILE A 15 32.33 -5.32 -29.50
CA ILE A 15 32.26 -3.93 -29.03
C ILE A 15 31.29 -3.22 -29.98
N ALA A 16 30.02 -3.11 -29.61
CA ALA A 16 29.06 -2.24 -30.24
C ALA A 16 29.28 -0.83 -29.66
N LEU A 17 29.85 0.09 -30.47
CA LEU A 17 29.82 1.52 -30.19
C LEU A 17 28.34 1.97 -30.20
N MET A 18 27.72 2.06 -29.04
CA MET A 18 26.46 2.78 -28.88
C MET A 18 26.76 4.28 -28.86
N GLY A 19 26.55 4.93 -30.04
CA GLY A 19 26.43 6.37 -30.12
C GLY A 19 25.28 6.85 -29.25
N ILE A 20 25.61 7.57 -28.17
CA ILE A 20 24.61 8.26 -27.34
C ILE A 20 24.10 9.43 -28.17
N ALA A 21 22.98 9.23 -28.88
CA ALA A 21 22.21 10.33 -29.42
C ALA A 21 21.59 11.08 -28.25
N THR A 22 22.21 12.19 -27.84
CA THR A 22 21.56 13.16 -26.95
C THR A 22 20.41 13.81 -27.74
N ALA A 23 19.20 13.27 -27.58
CA ALA A 23 18.00 13.95 -28.01
C ALA A 23 17.86 15.21 -27.15
N ALA A 24 18.29 16.34 -27.70
CA ALA A 24 17.91 17.62 -27.15
C ALA A 24 16.41 17.77 -27.34
N TYR A 25 15.63 17.62 -26.26
CA TYR A 25 14.20 17.93 -26.27
C TYR A 25 14.07 19.44 -26.48
N ALA A 26 13.89 19.84 -27.74
CA ALA A 26 13.43 21.18 -28.06
C ALA A 26 11.99 21.29 -27.58
N GLN A 27 11.79 21.89 -26.40
CA GLN A 27 10.45 22.25 -25.94
C GLN A 27 9.86 23.20 -26.98
N SER A 28 8.69 22.86 -27.51
CA SER A 28 8.03 23.67 -28.52
C SER A 28 7.67 25.05 -27.96
N ALA A 29 7.81 26.09 -28.77
CA ALA A 29 7.43 27.46 -28.38
C ALA A 29 5.97 27.55 -27.89
N ALA A 30 5.11 26.61 -28.29
CA ALA A 30 3.73 26.50 -27.84
C ALA A 30 3.63 26.06 -26.39
N GLU A 31 4.48 25.14 -25.91
CA GLU A 31 4.50 24.72 -24.49
C GLU A 31 5.03 25.85 -23.60
N ILE A 32 6.04 26.58 -24.04
CA ILE A 32 6.54 27.75 -23.30
C ILE A 32 5.46 28.84 -23.22
N GLY A 33 4.72 29.06 -24.30
CA GLY A 33 3.60 30.03 -24.33
C GLY A 33 2.45 29.62 -23.40
N ALA A 34 2.14 28.34 -23.28
CA ALA A 34 1.12 27.83 -22.37
C ALA A 34 1.51 27.99 -20.89
N MET A 35 2.78 27.85 -20.56
CA MET A 35 3.29 28.08 -19.19
C MET A 35 3.24 29.58 -18.81
N HIS A 36 3.50 30.49 -19.75
CA HIS A 36 3.48 31.93 -19.46
C HIS A 36 2.09 32.52 -19.28
N ASN A 37 1.06 31.87 -19.83
CA ASN A 37 -0.33 32.31 -19.72
C ASN A 37 -1.11 31.63 -18.57
N ASN A 38 -0.49 30.72 -17.82
CA ASN A 38 -1.13 30.05 -16.71
C ASN A 38 -0.88 30.79 -15.39
N CYS A 39 -1.82 31.63 -15.01
CA CYS A 39 -1.79 32.43 -13.78
C CYS A 39 -1.58 31.63 -12.48
N ASN A 40 -1.77 30.33 -12.50
CA ASN A 40 -1.59 29.44 -11.34
C ASN A 40 -0.24 28.74 -11.33
N HIS A 41 0.61 28.97 -12.34
CA HIS A 41 1.93 28.35 -12.36
C HIS A 41 2.85 29.02 -11.32
N PRO A 42 3.62 28.26 -10.51
CA PRO A 42 4.49 28.83 -9.47
C PRO A 42 5.54 29.80 -10.03
N ASN A 43 5.96 29.63 -11.29
CA ASN A 43 6.92 30.49 -11.98
C ASN A 43 6.28 31.48 -12.96
N TYR A 44 5.00 31.82 -12.79
CA TYR A 44 4.33 32.82 -13.63
C TYR A 44 4.97 34.18 -13.47
N GLN A 45 5.53 34.72 -14.54
CA GLN A 45 6.21 36.03 -14.61
C GLN A 45 5.36 37.13 -15.28
N GLY A 46 4.13 36.82 -15.67
CA GLY A 46 3.21 37.79 -16.26
C GLY A 46 2.53 38.71 -15.25
N ASP A 47 1.87 39.74 -15.77
CA ASP A 47 1.09 40.66 -14.94
C ASP A 47 -0.13 39.97 -14.32
N ARG A 48 -0.08 39.72 -13.02
CA ARG A 48 -1.15 39.07 -12.26
C ARG A 48 -2.46 39.87 -12.21
N SER A 49 -2.42 41.19 -12.54
CA SER A 49 -3.63 41.99 -12.62
C SER A 49 -4.53 41.59 -13.78
N ARG A 50 -3.93 40.98 -14.82
CA ARG A 50 -4.64 40.45 -15.99
C ARG A 50 -5.15 39.02 -15.79
N CYS A 51 -4.76 38.37 -14.71
CA CYS A 51 -5.34 37.13 -14.30
C CYS A 51 -6.72 37.42 -13.72
N GLY A 52 -7.71 37.63 -14.59
CA GLY A 52 -9.07 38.01 -14.21
C GLY A 52 -9.54 37.15 -13.04
N GLY A 53 -9.97 37.81 -11.99
CA GLY A 53 -10.59 37.19 -10.85
C GLY A 53 -11.91 36.53 -11.23
N GLY A 54 -11.81 35.39 -11.91
CA GLY A 54 -12.92 34.45 -11.91
C GLY A 54 -13.09 34.02 -10.46
N ASN A 55 -14.23 34.35 -9.85
CA ASN A 55 -14.69 33.76 -8.61
C ASN A 55 -14.67 32.23 -8.80
N ARG A 56 -13.49 31.61 -8.61
CA ARG A 56 -13.48 30.18 -8.38
C ARG A 56 -14.19 30.01 -7.06
N ALA A 57 -15.38 29.46 -7.12
CA ALA A 57 -16.04 28.95 -5.94
C ALA A 57 -14.97 28.15 -5.17
N PRO A 58 -14.81 28.38 -3.86
CA PRO A 58 -13.83 27.64 -3.10
C PRO A 58 -14.09 26.16 -3.36
N VAL A 59 -13.14 25.47 -4.00
CA VAL A 59 -13.19 24.02 -4.11
C VAL A 59 -13.23 23.55 -2.68
N SER A 60 -14.40 23.08 -2.22
CA SER A 60 -14.53 22.57 -0.87
C SER A 60 -13.50 21.45 -0.74
N ALA A 61 -12.50 21.65 0.10
CA ALA A 61 -11.48 20.64 0.32
C ALA A 61 -12.19 19.37 0.79
N GLU A 62 -11.91 18.26 0.12
CA GLU A 62 -12.40 16.97 0.56
C GLU A 62 -11.83 16.65 1.95
N VAL A 63 -12.70 16.33 2.87
CA VAL A 63 -12.32 15.97 4.23
C VAL A 63 -12.42 14.45 4.38
N TRP A 64 -11.32 13.85 4.77
CA TRP A 64 -11.21 12.41 4.99
C TRP A 64 -10.95 12.13 6.47
N GLU A 65 -11.68 11.18 7.02
CA GLU A 65 -11.46 10.68 8.37
C GLU A 65 -10.68 9.38 8.35
N ASN A 66 -9.79 9.22 9.34
CA ASN A 66 -9.04 7.99 9.51
C ASN A 66 -9.97 6.87 9.96
N SER A 67 -9.66 5.67 9.48
CA SER A 67 -10.36 4.43 9.83
C SER A 67 -9.36 3.43 10.40
N PHE A 68 -9.78 2.69 11.42
CA PHE A 68 -8.92 1.74 12.14
C PHE A 68 -9.54 0.35 12.13
N GLY A 69 -8.70 -0.66 11.93
CA GLY A 69 -9.07 -2.06 12.02
C GLY A 69 -8.20 -2.80 13.02
N ALA A 70 -8.74 -3.80 13.68
CA ALA A 70 -7.98 -4.64 14.61
C ALA A 70 -8.41 -6.10 14.53
N VAL A 71 -7.45 -7.00 14.76
CA VAL A 71 -7.68 -8.43 15.00
C VAL A 71 -7.17 -8.77 16.37
N ALA A 72 -8.04 -9.41 17.18
CA ALA A 72 -7.67 -10.03 18.44
C ALA A 72 -7.74 -11.54 18.29
N ARG A 73 -6.76 -12.23 18.81
CA ARG A 73 -6.69 -13.69 18.84
C ARG A 73 -6.07 -14.16 20.16
N GLY A 74 -6.45 -15.33 20.60
CA GLY A 74 -5.90 -16.00 21.76
C GLY A 74 -5.63 -17.46 21.48
N TYR A 75 -5.55 -18.25 22.55
CA TYR A 75 -5.35 -19.69 22.50
C TYR A 75 -6.67 -20.41 22.82
N GLY A 76 -6.98 -21.47 22.07
CA GLY A 76 -8.17 -22.31 22.28
C GLY A 76 -9.20 -22.23 21.17
N ASP A 77 -10.33 -22.87 21.38
CA ASP A 77 -11.35 -23.13 20.35
C ASP A 77 -12.38 -21.99 20.21
N GLY A 78 -12.10 -20.82 20.56
CA GLY A 78 -13.01 -19.68 20.40
C GLY A 78 -12.82 -18.93 19.10
N LEU A 79 -13.69 -17.97 18.87
CA LEU A 79 -13.61 -17.10 17.72
C LEU A 79 -12.57 -15.99 17.95
N ALA A 80 -11.80 -15.68 16.92
CA ALA A 80 -11.03 -14.44 16.89
C ALA A 80 -11.95 -13.22 16.79
N GLY A 81 -11.57 -12.12 17.41
CA GLY A 81 -12.31 -10.87 17.33
C GLY A 81 -11.78 -9.98 16.23
N VAL A 82 -12.65 -9.51 15.35
CA VAL A 82 -12.27 -8.64 14.22
C VAL A 82 -13.16 -7.40 14.21
N ILE A 83 -12.56 -6.26 13.84
CA ILE A 83 -13.27 -5.01 13.57
C ILE A 83 -12.60 -4.26 12.43
N GLU A 84 -13.41 -3.66 11.59
CA GLU A 84 -13.04 -2.70 10.55
C GLU A 84 -13.81 -1.40 10.75
N GLY A 85 -13.27 -0.29 10.27
CA GLY A 85 -13.99 0.97 10.24
C GLY A 85 -14.15 1.68 11.60
N ALA A 86 -13.39 1.30 12.63
CA ALA A 86 -13.44 2.01 13.90
C ALA A 86 -12.87 3.44 13.77
N LYS A 87 -13.39 4.38 14.57
CA LYS A 87 -13.00 5.80 14.53
C LYS A 87 -11.66 6.08 15.22
N SER A 88 -11.19 5.17 16.03
CA SER A 88 -9.91 5.30 16.74
C SER A 88 -9.26 3.93 17.01
N GLU A 89 -7.93 3.96 17.19
CA GLU A 89 -7.19 2.77 17.59
C GLU A 89 -7.73 2.15 18.90
N ARG A 90 -8.03 2.99 19.88
CA ARG A 90 -8.58 2.55 21.17
C ARG A 90 -9.91 1.82 21.01
N GLU A 91 -10.78 2.35 20.15
CA GLU A 91 -12.07 1.72 19.84
C GLU A 91 -11.88 0.38 19.12
N ALA A 92 -11.00 0.35 18.09
CA ALA A 92 -10.69 -0.87 17.37
C ALA A 92 -10.19 -1.98 18.30
N ARG A 93 -9.22 -1.67 19.16
CA ARG A 93 -8.71 -2.62 20.17
C ARG A 93 -9.81 -3.12 21.12
N LYS A 94 -10.62 -2.22 21.66
CA LYS A 94 -11.69 -2.55 22.58
C LYS A 94 -12.70 -3.50 21.93
N ILE A 95 -13.16 -3.20 20.72
CA ILE A 95 -14.17 -4.00 20.02
C ILE A 95 -13.58 -5.34 19.60
N ALA A 96 -12.37 -5.40 19.06
CA ALA A 96 -11.73 -6.67 18.69
C ALA A 96 -11.58 -7.59 19.91
N LEU A 97 -11.11 -7.07 21.05
CA LEU A 97 -11.00 -7.85 22.28
C LEU A 97 -12.35 -8.33 22.79
N SER A 98 -13.40 -7.51 22.72
CA SER A 98 -14.75 -7.91 23.17
C SER A 98 -15.41 -8.99 22.30
N ARG A 99 -15.01 -9.08 21.03
CA ARG A 99 -15.48 -10.10 20.08
C ARG A 99 -14.67 -11.39 20.14
N CYS A 100 -13.50 -11.36 20.72
CA CYS A 100 -12.65 -12.53 20.85
C CYS A 100 -13.15 -13.38 22.03
N THR A 101 -13.52 -14.63 21.74
CA THR A 101 -14.02 -15.59 22.74
C THR A 101 -13.01 -16.67 23.12
N GLN A 102 -11.79 -16.58 22.57
CA GLN A 102 -10.68 -17.47 22.91
C GLN A 102 -10.09 -17.14 24.31
N ALA A 103 -9.39 -18.08 24.89
CA ALA A 103 -8.64 -17.79 26.13
C ALA A 103 -7.49 -16.81 25.85
N LYS A 104 -7.25 -15.89 26.78
CA LYS A 104 -6.12 -14.94 26.73
C LYS A 104 -6.03 -14.16 25.41
N CYS A 105 -7.15 -13.53 25.01
CA CYS A 105 -7.20 -12.71 23.81
C CYS A 105 -6.24 -11.52 23.88
N GLU A 106 -5.48 -11.32 22.81
CA GLU A 106 -4.59 -10.18 22.61
C GLU A 106 -4.72 -9.61 21.20
N ILE A 107 -4.35 -8.35 21.00
CA ILE A 107 -4.34 -7.72 19.68
C ILE A 107 -3.12 -8.21 18.91
N VAL A 108 -3.36 -8.93 17.82
CA VAL A 108 -2.33 -9.49 16.95
C VAL A 108 -2.12 -8.69 15.66
N SER A 109 -3.12 -7.91 15.26
CA SER A 109 -2.99 -6.97 14.13
C SER A 109 -3.77 -5.69 14.41
N LEU A 110 -3.21 -4.58 13.96
CA LEU A 110 -3.83 -3.25 14.01
C LEU A 110 -3.42 -2.48 12.76
N VAL A 111 -4.39 -1.87 12.10
CA VAL A 111 -4.17 -1.03 10.91
C VAL A 111 -4.86 0.32 11.06
N LYS A 112 -4.29 1.31 10.40
CA LYS A 112 -4.89 2.63 10.17
C LYS A 112 -4.85 2.91 8.68
N ASN A 113 -6.01 3.17 8.08
CA ASN A 113 -6.14 3.50 6.65
C ASN A 113 -5.52 2.45 5.72
N GLY A 114 -5.70 1.18 6.03
CA GLY A 114 -5.11 0.08 5.27
C GLY A 114 -5.84 -1.23 5.46
N CYS A 115 -5.27 -2.29 4.93
CA CYS A 115 -5.81 -3.63 4.94
C CYS A 115 -4.97 -4.56 5.82
N GLN A 116 -5.61 -5.60 6.35
CA GLN A 116 -4.98 -6.63 7.14
C GLN A 116 -5.53 -8.00 6.78
N ALA A 117 -4.70 -9.02 6.94
CA ALA A 117 -5.10 -10.41 6.72
C ALA A 117 -4.48 -11.33 7.75
N VAL A 118 -5.14 -12.46 7.97
CA VAL A 118 -4.67 -13.56 8.82
C VAL A 118 -4.68 -14.83 7.99
N ALA A 119 -3.54 -15.48 7.89
CA ALA A 119 -3.40 -16.83 7.37
C ALA A 119 -3.15 -17.79 8.53
N SER A 120 -3.76 -18.96 8.51
CA SER A 120 -3.65 -19.93 9.59
C SER A 120 -3.44 -21.33 9.05
N SER A 121 -2.71 -22.13 9.81
CA SER A 121 -2.71 -23.60 9.78
C SER A 121 -3.24 -24.10 11.12
N ASP A 122 -3.19 -25.40 11.39
CA ASP A 122 -3.71 -26.02 12.61
C ASP A 122 -3.14 -25.38 13.90
N ASP A 123 -1.84 -25.06 13.90
CA ASP A 123 -1.13 -24.58 15.10
C ASP A 123 -0.43 -23.23 14.92
N LYS A 124 -0.46 -22.63 13.72
CA LYS A 124 0.31 -21.44 13.39
C LYS A 124 -0.54 -20.38 12.71
N SER A 125 -0.09 -19.14 12.81
CA SER A 125 -0.76 -18.01 12.16
C SER A 125 0.25 -16.98 11.68
N GLY A 126 0.03 -16.52 10.47
CA GLY A 126 0.73 -15.40 9.87
C GLY A 126 -0.16 -14.19 9.73
N TYR A 127 0.38 -13.02 9.93
CA TYR A 127 -0.34 -11.76 9.84
C TYR A 127 0.28 -10.89 8.74
N GLY A 128 -0.56 -10.23 7.94
CA GLY A 128 -0.17 -9.29 6.90
C GLY A 128 -0.89 -7.97 7.07
N ARG A 129 -0.19 -6.87 6.76
CA ARG A 129 -0.74 -5.51 6.76
C ARG A 129 -0.16 -4.76 5.57
N ALA A 130 -1.02 -4.11 4.77
CA ALA A 130 -0.62 -3.37 3.57
C ALA A 130 -1.63 -2.28 3.26
N GLU A 131 -1.35 -1.48 2.25
CA GLU A 131 -2.27 -0.45 1.75
C GLU A 131 -3.47 -1.05 1.00
N ASN A 132 -3.30 -2.22 0.40
CA ASN A 132 -4.36 -2.96 -0.29
C ASN A 132 -4.50 -4.38 0.26
N GLU A 133 -5.66 -4.98 0.01
CA GLU A 133 -6.04 -6.27 0.57
C GLU A 133 -5.19 -7.42 0.03
N GLN A 134 -4.88 -7.40 -1.27
CA GLN A 134 -4.11 -8.48 -1.90
C GLN A 134 -2.68 -8.57 -1.34
N ASP A 135 -2.03 -7.44 -1.11
CA ASP A 135 -0.70 -7.41 -0.51
C ASP A 135 -0.73 -7.85 0.96
N ALA A 136 -1.78 -7.48 1.70
CA ALA A 136 -1.98 -7.96 3.07
C ALA A 136 -2.14 -9.50 3.10
N ILE A 137 -2.93 -10.06 2.19
CA ILE A 137 -3.12 -11.51 2.02
C ILE A 137 -1.78 -12.20 1.71
N ASN A 138 -1.06 -11.71 0.71
CA ASN A 138 0.23 -12.28 0.31
C ASN A 138 1.23 -12.27 1.48
N MET A 139 1.28 -11.18 2.22
CA MET A 139 2.15 -11.05 3.39
C MET A 139 1.75 -12.02 4.52
N ALA A 140 0.45 -12.17 4.78
CA ALA A 140 -0.05 -13.11 5.79
C ALA A 140 0.32 -14.56 5.44
N LEU A 141 0.11 -14.97 4.19
CA LEU A 141 0.48 -16.29 3.69
C LEU A 141 1.99 -16.54 3.80
N GLN A 142 2.82 -15.61 3.33
CA GLN A 142 4.27 -15.72 3.44
C GLN A 142 4.74 -15.85 4.87
N ASN A 143 4.16 -15.07 5.79
CA ASN A 143 4.55 -15.13 7.21
C ASN A 143 4.10 -16.45 7.87
N CYS A 144 2.94 -16.98 7.50
CA CYS A 144 2.48 -18.27 7.97
C CYS A 144 3.34 -19.42 7.42
N LEU A 145 3.65 -19.44 6.12
CA LEU A 145 4.48 -20.45 5.47
C LEU A 145 5.91 -20.51 6.04
N LYS A 146 6.50 -19.35 6.41
CA LYS A 146 7.81 -19.31 7.08
C LYS A 146 7.84 -20.06 8.42
N LEU A 147 6.70 -20.22 9.06
CA LEU A 147 6.56 -20.98 10.30
C LEU A 147 6.43 -22.50 10.05
N GLY A 148 6.35 -22.92 8.78
CA GLY A 148 6.32 -24.32 8.37
C GLY A 148 4.96 -24.97 8.48
N GLY A 149 4.04 -24.68 7.56
CA GLY A 149 2.72 -25.29 7.51
C GLY A 149 2.03 -25.01 6.17
N GLN A 150 0.99 -25.77 5.85
CA GLN A 150 0.03 -25.37 4.82
C GLN A 150 -0.91 -24.34 5.45
N CYS A 151 -1.00 -23.18 4.83
CA CYS A 151 -1.71 -22.04 5.39
C CYS A 151 -2.81 -21.59 4.46
N ASP A 152 -4.00 -21.40 5.02
CA ASP A 152 -5.16 -20.83 4.34
C ASP A 152 -5.51 -19.46 4.91
N ILE A 153 -6.14 -18.61 4.09
CA ILE A 153 -6.63 -17.30 4.56
C ILE A 153 -7.86 -17.52 5.44
N GLY A 154 -7.72 -17.20 6.71
CA GLY A 154 -8.83 -17.21 7.66
C GLY A 154 -9.59 -15.89 7.72
N TYR A 155 -8.93 -14.77 7.37
CA TYR A 155 -9.54 -13.46 7.36
C TYR A 155 -8.74 -12.50 6.47
N SER A 156 -9.44 -11.61 5.76
CA SER A 156 -8.88 -10.39 5.15
C SER A 156 -9.91 -9.27 5.19
N GLY A 157 -9.47 -8.03 5.32
CA GLY A 157 -10.34 -6.87 5.31
C GLY A 157 -9.59 -5.56 5.43
N CYS A 158 -10.29 -4.46 5.14
CA CYS A 158 -9.71 -3.13 5.03
C CYS A 158 -10.46 -2.10 5.87
N SER A 159 -9.70 -1.20 6.47
CA SER A 159 -10.19 0.00 7.15
C SER A 159 -9.65 1.22 6.41
N LEU A 160 -10.22 1.52 5.25
CA LEU A 160 -9.80 2.63 4.41
C LEU A 160 -10.36 3.97 4.92
N PRO A 161 -9.70 5.10 4.62
CA PRO A 161 -10.20 6.42 4.98
C PRO A 161 -11.63 6.62 4.46
N VAL A 162 -12.45 7.30 5.25
CA VAL A 162 -13.84 7.60 4.88
C VAL A 162 -13.95 9.07 4.52
N ARG A 163 -14.48 9.36 3.33
CA ARG A 163 -14.78 10.72 2.92
C ARG A 163 -16.01 11.23 3.68
N VAL A 164 -15.86 12.34 4.37
CA VAL A 164 -16.94 12.94 5.21
C VAL A 164 -17.44 14.27 4.66
N LYS A 165 -16.74 14.85 3.68
CA LYS A 165 -17.16 16.08 2.99
C LYS A 165 -16.54 16.19 1.60
#